data_822f2645658ed3bec95ecf2d61ca6119
#
_entry.id   822f2645658ed3bec95ecf2d61ca6119
#
_cell.length_a   1.000
_cell.length_b   1.000
_cell.length_c   1.000
_cell.angle_alpha   90.00
_cell.angle_beta   90.00
_cell.angle_gamma   90.00
#
_symmetry.space_group_name_H-M   'P 1'
#
loop_
_entity.id
_entity.type
_entity.pdbx_description
1 polymer ?
#
loop_
_entity_poly.entity_id
_entity_poly.type
_entity_poly.pdbx_seq_one_letter_code
_entity_poly.pdbx_strand_id
1 'polypeptide(L)'
;MSKEKTVEKQNKNFLSGLFRQQIFIPIAALIILAVFNLIADPSFFKITLGYNSAGDPVLSGYLMTILDYGSELAILAIGMTLVTAASGGQDISVGAAIAIAGSVILRVLCGTNSRPDTLQAPIIVAFLIACVVAMLFGAFNGVLVAYFKIQPMVATLILYTAGRSIAAWINNNELPIVSDPTFSYFGGFIPGIPIPTPFFIAAVCVLVIFLVLKFTTLGLYTQSVGINENSSKFNGLNPTFITFL
;
A
#
# COMPACT_ATOMS: atom_id res chain seq x y z
N MET A 1 31.36 -23.66 -34.97
CA MET A 1 30.61 -22.56 -35.63
C MET A 1 29.07 -22.65 -35.57
N SER A 2 28.48 -23.84 -35.54
CA SER A 2 26.99 -23.95 -35.49
C SER A 2 26.39 -23.66 -34.10
N LYS A 3 27.03 -24.11 -33.01
CA LYS A 3 26.52 -23.94 -31.64
C LYS A 3 26.59 -22.47 -31.12
N GLU A 4 27.59 -21.71 -31.53
CA GLU A 4 27.72 -20.29 -31.14
C GLU A 4 26.61 -19.41 -31.74
N LYS A 5 26.25 -19.63 -33.01
CA LYS A 5 25.16 -18.90 -33.68
C LYS A 5 23.82 -19.21 -33.07
N THR A 6 23.61 -20.40 -32.53
CA THR A 6 22.33 -20.78 -31.88
C THR A 6 22.20 -20.12 -30.51
N VAL A 7 23.28 -20.03 -29.73
CA VAL A 7 23.32 -19.37 -28.41
C VAL A 7 23.11 -17.84 -28.56
N GLU A 8 23.77 -17.26 -29.59
CA GLU A 8 23.64 -15.81 -29.87
C GLU A 8 22.23 -15.41 -30.33
N LYS A 9 21.57 -16.28 -31.10
CA LYS A 9 20.19 -16.08 -31.55
C LYS A 9 19.18 -16.25 -30.41
N GLN A 10 19.45 -17.16 -29.48
CA GLN A 10 18.63 -17.40 -28.29
C GLN A 10 18.76 -16.24 -27.30
N ASN A 11 19.96 -15.69 -27.12
CA ASN A 11 20.19 -14.51 -26.27
C ASN A 11 19.54 -13.23 -26.87
N LYS A 12 19.60 -13.02 -28.19
CA LYS A 12 18.92 -11.89 -28.83
C LYS A 12 17.39 -11.97 -28.69
N ASN A 13 16.82 -13.16 -28.77
CA ASN A 13 15.38 -13.36 -28.57
C ASN A 13 14.95 -13.18 -27.10
N PHE A 14 15.81 -13.54 -26.15
CA PHE A 14 15.55 -13.33 -24.73
C PHE A 14 15.61 -11.85 -24.36
N LEU A 15 16.61 -11.11 -24.81
CA LEU A 15 16.72 -9.67 -24.60
C LEU A 15 15.57 -8.90 -25.25
N SER A 16 15.23 -9.23 -26.52
CA SER A 16 14.09 -8.60 -27.21
C SER A 16 12.74 -8.90 -26.54
N GLY A 17 12.60 -10.06 -25.89
CA GLY A 17 11.46 -10.41 -25.08
C GLY A 17 11.38 -9.58 -23.78
N LEU A 18 12.52 -9.33 -23.15
CA LEU A 18 12.61 -8.50 -21.94
C LEU A 18 12.23 -7.03 -22.24
N PHE A 19 12.75 -6.47 -23.34
CA PHE A 19 12.43 -5.09 -23.75
C PHE A 19 10.95 -4.87 -24.10
N ARG A 20 10.22 -5.93 -24.42
CA ARG A 20 8.79 -5.90 -24.73
C ARG A 20 7.88 -5.97 -23.50
N GLN A 21 8.42 -6.31 -22.34
CA GLN A 21 7.63 -6.36 -21.11
C GLN A 21 7.45 -4.95 -20.54
N GLN A 22 6.22 -4.61 -20.17
CA GLN A 22 5.89 -3.32 -19.57
C GLN A 22 6.68 -3.02 -18.29
N ILE A 23 7.14 -4.07 -17.59
CA ILE A 23 7.92 -3.98 -16.36
C ILE A 23 9.40 -3.61 -16.63
N PHE A 24 9.87 -3.70 -17.88
CA PHE A 24 11.27 -3.43 -18.20
C PHE A 24 11.69 -1.98 -17.88
N ILE A 25 10.87 -1.00 -18.27
CA ILE A 25 11.19 0.43 -18.08
C ILE A 25 11.32 0.79 -16.59
N PRO A 26 10.38 0.42 -15.69
CA PRO A 26 10.54 0.65 -14.25
C PRO A 26 11.78 -0.02 -13.63
N ILE A 27 12.08 -1.26 -14.02
CA ILE A 27 13.26 -1.97 -13.51
C ILE A 27 14.56 -1.32 -14.02
N ALA A 28 14.62 -0.95 -15.29
CA ALA A 28 15.77 -0.26 -15.85
C ALA A 28 16.01 1.10 -15.17
N ALA A 29 14.95 1.88 -14.93
CA ALA A 29 15.03 3.12 -14.19
C ALA A 29 15.56 2.92 -12.77
N LEU A 30 15.08 1.89 -12.07
CA LEU A 30 15.54 1.55 -10.72
C LEU A 30 17.02 1.16 -10.71
N ILE A 31 17.48 0.36 -11.67
CA ILE A 31 18.90 -0.01 -11.81
C ILE A 31 19.75 1.22 -12.08
N ILE A 32 19.32 2.11 -12.97
CA ILE A 32 20.03 3.36 -13.28
C ILE A 32 20.16 4.23 -12.02
N LEU A 33 19.09 4.39 -11.27
CA LEU A 33 19.10 5.13 -10.01
C LEU A 33 20.01 4.49 -8.97
N ALA A 34 20.00 3.15 -8.85
CA ALA A 34 20.88 2.43 -7.93
C ALA A 34 22.36 2.63 -8.30
N VAL A 35 22.70 2.52 -9.58
CA VAL A 35 24.07 2.75 -10.08
C VAL A 35 24.48 4.22 -9.87
N PHE A 36 23.58 5.16 -10.16
CA PHE A 36 23.86 6.57 -9.92
C PHE A 36 24.16 6.85 -8.44
N ASN A 37 23.34 6.33 -7.52
CA ASN A 37 23.60 6.47 -6.09
C ASN A 37 24.91 5.80 -5.66
N LEU A 38 25.23 4.65 -6.22
CA LEU A 38 26.51 3.96 -5.91
C LEU A 38 27.73 4.80 -6.31
N ILE A 39 27.65 5.54 -7.42
CA ILE A 39 28.73 6.40 -7.91
C ILE A 39 28.77 7.72 -7.13
N ALA A 40 27.59 8.34 -6.87
CA ALA A 40 27.49 9.64 -6.22
C ALA A 40 27.81 9.57 -4.71
N ASP A 41 27.33 8.54 -4.03
CA ASP A 41 27.55 8.30 -2.60
C ASP A 41 27.68 6.80 -2.30
N PRO A 42 28.90 6.25 -2.26
CA PRO A 42 29.12 4.84 -1.92
C PRO A 42 28.63 4.46 -0.52
N SER A 43 28.43 5.45 0.36
CA SER A 43 27.89 5.22 1.71
C SER A 43 26.39 4.94 1.72
N PHE A 44 25.68 5.24 0.63
CA PHE A 44 24.24 5.00 0.48
C PHE A 44 23.84 3.56 0.78
N PHE A 45 24.64 2.59 0.38
CA PHE A 45 24.38 1.17 0.59
C PHE A 45 24.91 0.62 1.92
N LYS A 46 25.56 1.46 2.75
CA LYS A 46 26.06 1.02 4.05
C LYS A 46 24.90 0.85 5.03
N ILE A 47 24.84 -0.34 5.61
CA ILE A 47 23.98 -0.64 6.76
C ILE A 47 24.85 -0.51 8.00
N THR A 48 24.47 0.37 8.91
CA THR A 48 25.16 0.56 10.19
C THR A 48 24.26 0.11 11.33
N LEU A 49 24.85 -0.43 12.38
CA LEU A 49 24.15 -0.66 13.64
C LEU A 49 24.06 0.69 14.36
N GLY A 50 22.85 1.17 14.52
CA GLY A 50 22.51 2.30 15.38
C GLY A 50 21.79 1.83 16.62
N TYR A 51 21.43 2.76 17.48
CA TYR A 51 20.59 2.50 18.67
C TYR A 51 19.33 3.38 18.56
N ASN A 52 18.18 2.81 18.86
CA ASN A 52 16.94 3.58 18.94
C ASN A 52 16.91 4.41 20.24
N SER A 53 15.89 5.23 20.41
CA SER A 53 15.70 6.05 21.62
C SER A 53 15.54 5.22 22.91
N ALA A 54 15.24 3.94 22.80
CA ALA A 54 15.13 2.99 23.91
C ALA A 54 16.46 2.25 24.21
N GLY A 55 17.52 2.46 23.38
CA GLY A 55 18.82 1.82 23.54
C GLY A 55 18.95 0.45 22.87
N ASP A 56 17.95 0.01 22.10
CA ASP A 56 18.03 -1.26 21.36
C ASP A 56 18.84 -1.13 20.07
N PRO A 57 19.62 -2.15 19.68
CA PRO A 57 20.35 -2.14 18.43
C PRO A 57 19.39 -2.26 17.25
N VAL A 58 19.43 -1.28 16.36
CA VAL A 58 18.62 -1.23 15.13
C VAL A 58 19.52 -1.05 13.92
N LEU A 59 19.13 -1.61 12.80
CA LEU A 59 19.79 -1.36 11.52
C LEU A 59 19.38 0.03 11.02
N SER A 60 20.36 0.87 10.78
CA SER A 60 20.21 2.23 10.26
C SER A 60 20.91 2.38 8.93
N GLY A 61 20.36 3.23 8.08
CA GLY A 61 20.89 3.52 6.75
C GLY A 61 19.80 3.76 5.74
N TYR A 62 20.15 4.31 4.59
CA TYR A 62 19.18 4.61 3.54
C TYR A 62 18.39 3.38 3.06
N LEU A 63 19.03 2.20 3.05
CA LEU A 63 18.35 0.95 2.69
C LEU A 63 17.23 0.59 3.68
N MET A 64 17.45 0.84 4.97
CA MET A 64 16.40 0.60 5.99
C MET A 64 15.25 1.59 5.84
N THR A 65 15.55 2.85 5.53
CA THR A 65 14.53 3.87 5.23
C THR A 65 13.73 3.52 3.97
N ILE A 66 14.40 3.02 2.92
CA ILE A 66 13.71 2.54 1.70
C ILE A 66 12.83 1.33 2.03
N LEU A 67 13.30 0.41 2.87
CA LEU A 67 12.54 -0.77 3.27
C LEU A 67 11.28 -0.37 4.05
N ASP A 68 11.41 0.59 4.95
CA ASP A 68 10.32 1.11 5.78
C ASP A 68 9.23 1.76 4.92
N TYR A 69 9.53 2.85 4.22
CA TYR A 69 8.57 3.52 3.33
C TYR A 69 8.11 2.64 2.15
N GLY A 70 9.01 1.79 1.63
CA GLY A 70 8.67 0.84 0.57
C GLY A 70 7.65 -0.19 1.02
N SER A 71 7.67 -0.59 2.29
CA SER A 71 6.70 -1.50 2.88
C SER A 71 5.30 -0.87 2.95
N GLU A 72 5.21 0.38 3.37
CA GLU A 72 3.94 1.13 3.37
C GLU A 72 3.37 1.24 1.95
N LEU A 73 4.21 1.63 0.99
CA LEU A 73 3.81 1.72 -0.41
C LEU A 73 3.40 0.36 -1.00
N ALA A 74 4.03 -0.73 -0.59
CA ALA A 74 3.67 -2.08 -1.04
C ALA A 74 2.25 -2.46 -0.60
N ILE A 75 1.85 -2.16 0.64
CA ILE A 75 0.50 -2.41 1.13
C ILE A 75 -0.53 -1.62 0.29
N LEU A 76 -0.25 -0.35 0.02
CA LEU A 76 -1.12 0.50 -0.80
C LEU A 76 -1.21 0.02 -2.24
N ALA A 77 -0.09 -0.40 -2.83
CA ALA A 77 -0.02 -0.91 -4.19
C ALA A 77 -0.86 -2.19 -4.37
N ILE A 78 -0.90 -3.08 -3.36
CA ILE A 78 -1.75 -4.28 -3.40
C ILE A 78 -3.22 -3.89 -3.45
N GLY A 79 -3.67 -2.99 -2.57
CA GLY A 79 -5.04 -2.48 -2.57
C GLY A 79 -5.40 -1.83 -3.90
N MET A 80 -4.51 -0.96 -4.41
CA MET A 80 -4.69 -0.28 -5.69
C MET A 80 -4.78 -1.25 -6.88
N THR A 81 -3.99 -2.33 -6.85
CA THR A 81 -4.01 -3.35 -7.90
C THR A 81 -5.38 -4.04 -7.97
N LEU A 82 -5.99 -4.36 -6.82
CA LEU A 82 -7.31 -4.98 -6.76
C LEU A 82 -8.39 -4.04 -7.31
N VAL A 83 -8.38 -2.77 -6.90
CA VAL A 83 -9.32 -1.76 -7.36
C VAL A 83 -9.19 -1.56 -8.88
N THR A 84 -7.96 -1.40 -9.38
CA THR A 84 -7.71 -1.20 -10.82
C THR A 84 -8.10 -2.43 -11.63
N ALA A 85 -7.85 -3.63 -11.11
CA ALA A 85 -8.21 -4.88 -11.78
C ALA A 85 -9.73 -5.06 -11.91
N ALA A 86 -10.53 -4.58 -10.94
CA ALA A 86 -11.98 -4.70 -10.96
C ALA A 86 -12.67 -3.57 -11.76
N SER A 87 -12.25 -2.33 -11.55
CA SER A 87 -12.93 -1.13 -12.08
C SER A 87 -12.37 -0.65 -13.42
N GLY A 88 -11.18 -1.11 -13.81
CA GLY A 88 -10.45 -0.60 -14.98
C GLY A 88 -9.96 0.84 -14.82
N GLY A 89 -10.07 1.45 -13.64
CA GLY A 89 -9.67 2.81 -13.34
C GLY A 89 -8.77 2.92 -12.11
N GLN A 90 -8.18 4.10 -11.92
CA GLN A 90 -7.34 4.38 -10.76
C GLN A 90 -8.15 5.01 -9.62
N ASP A 91 -7.82 4.64 -8.39
CA ASP A 91 -8.36 5.27 -7.17
C ASP A 91 -7.36 6.32 -6.64
N ILE A 92 -7.74 7.58 -6.72
CA ILE A 92 -6.91 8.70 -6.23
C ILE A 92 -7.14 8.93 -4.73
N SER A 93 -8.21 8.38 -4.15
CA SER A 93 -8.62 8.65 -2.76
C SER A 93 -7.80 7.92 -1.69
N VAL A 94 -6.90 7.02 -2.08
CA VAL A 94 -6.10 6.19 -1.15
C VAL A 94 -5.38 7.03 -0.10
N GLY A 95 -4.75 8.15 -0.50
CA GLY A 95 -4.08 9.06 0.43
C GLY A 95 -5.03 9.73 1.43
N ALA A 96 -6.25 10.04 1.02
CA ALA A 96 -7.27 10.59 1.91
C ALA A 96 -7.82 9.52 2.88
N ALA A 97 -7.98 8.29 2.40
CA ALA A 97 -8.40 7.16 3.24
C ALA A 97 -7.38 6.90 4.37
N ILE A 98 -6.08 6.94 4.06
CA ILE A 98 -5.01 6.83 5.06
C ILE A 98 -5.09 7.98 6.07
N ALA A 99 -5.25 9.22 5.58
CA ALA A 99 -5.33 10.39 6.46
C ALA A 99 -6.52 10.29 7.43
N ILE A 100 -7.68 9.82 6.95
CA ILE A 100 -8.87 9.61 7.79
C ILE A 100 -8.63 8.47 8.78
N ALA A 101 -8.12 7.32 8.33
CA ALA A 101 -7.84 6.19 9.21
C ALA A 101 -6.86 6.57 10.32
N GLY A 102 -5.76 7.26 9.98
CA GLY A 102 -4.80 7.78 10.94
C GLY A 102 -5.42 8.78 11.92
N SER A 103 -6.23 9.72 11.42
CA SER A 103 -6.93 10.69 12.26
C SER A 103 -7.90 10.02 13.23
N VAL A 104 -8.61 8.98 12.81
CA VAL A 104 -9.51 8.20 13.65
C VAL A 104 -8.74 7.45 14.74
N ILE A 105 -7.62 6.80 14.38
CA ILE A 105 -6.75 6.13 15.36
C ILE A 105 -6.33 7.13 16.44
N LEU A 106 -5.77 8.27 16.03
CA LEU A 106 -5.32 9.29 16.97
C LEU A 106 -6.46 9.84 17.82
N ARG A 107 -7.64 10.07 17.22
CA ARG A 107 -8.82 10.54 17.97
C ARG A 107 -9.31 9.55 19.02
N VAL A 108 -9.30 8.26 18.70
CA VAL A 108 -9.71 7.20 19.64
C VAL A 108 -8.68 7.02 20.76
N LEU A 109 -7.39 7.11 20.44
CA LEU A 109 -6.31 6.94 21.42
C LEU A 109 -6.13 8.16 22.33
N CYS A 110 -6.20 9.37 21.76
CA CYS A 110 -5.93 10.62 22.48
C CYS A 110 -7.20 11.31 23.01
N GLY A 111 -8.38 10.97 22.49
CA GLY A 111 -9.63 11.67 22.80
C GLY A 111 -9.60 13.11 22.34
N THR A 112 -9.88 14.05 23.25
CA THR A 112 -9.83 15.50 22.99
C THR A 112 -8.50 16.14 23.31
N ASN A 113 -7.59 15.42 23.96
CA ASN A 113 -6.28 15.94 24.35
C ASN A 113 -5.26 15.70 23.23
N SER A 114 -4.53 16.74 22.83
CA SER A 114 -3.50 16.63 21.80
C SER A 114 -2.23 15.88 22.30
N ARG A 115 -2.05 15.75 23.62
CA ARG A 115 -0.95 15.03 24.26
C ARG A 115 -1.42 14.36 25.55
N PRO A 116 -2.10 13.22 25.47
CA PRO A 116 -2.54 12.50 26.65
C PRO A 116 -1.37 11.77 27.30
N ASP A 117 -1.34 11.77 28.65
CA ASP A 117 -0.37 10.99 29.42
C ASP A 117 -0.66 9.48 29.37
N THR A 118 -1.92 9.12 29.13
CA THR A 118 -2.38 7.73 29.02
C THR A 118 -3.35 7.57 27.85
N LEU A 119 -3.30 6.41 27.21
CA LEU A 119 -4.24 6.07 26.13
C LEU A 119 -5.66 5.96 26.68
N GLN A 120 -6.63 6.56 25.99
CA GLN A 120 -8.05 6.48 26.34
C GLN A 120 -8.70 5.15 25.94
N ALA A 121 -8.12 4.46 24.96
CA ALA A 121 -8.62 3.18 24.48
C ALA A 121 -7.47 2.24 24.12
N PRO A 122 -7.72 0.92 24.14
CA PRO A 122 -6.75 -0.05 23.60
C PRO A 122 -6.43 0.19 22.15
N ILE A 123 -5.17 0.04 21.75
CA ILE A 123 -4.68 0.25 20.37
C ILE A 123 -5.47 -0.60 19.38
N ILE A 124 -5.80 -1.85 19.73
CA ILE A 124 -6.58 -2.76 18.88
C ILE A 124 -7.97 -2.18 18.57
N VAL A 125 -8.63 -1.57 19.56
CA VAL A 125 -9.96 -0.96 19.36
C VAL A 125 -9.86 0.23 18.41
N ALA A 126 -8.85 1.09 18.58
CA ALA A 126 -8.61 2.21 17.67
C ALA A 126 -8.37 1.75 16.24
N PHE A 127 -7.59 0.69 16.06
CA PHE A 127 -7.31 0.10 14.76
C PHE A 127 -8.57 -0.50 14.11
N LEU A 128 -9.39 -1.24 14.86
CA LEU A 128 -10.64 -1.81 14.35
C LEU A 128 -11.63 -0.72 13.92
N ILE A 129 -11.78 0.34 14.73
CA ILE A 129 -12.63 1.48 14.37
C ILE A 129 -12.13 2.16 13.08
N ALA A 130 -10.83 2.38 12.96
CA ALA A 130 -10.23 2.95 11.76
C ALA A 130 -10.46 2.08 10.52
N CYS A 131 -10.33 0.76 10.65
CA CYS A 131 -10.64 -0.19 9.57
C CYS A 131 -12.12 -0.08 9.13
N VAL A 132 -13.05 -0.01 10.07
CA VAL A 132 -14.48 0.16 9.76
C VAL A 132 -14.73 1.47 9.04
N VAL A 133 -14.13 2.57 9.51
CA VAL A 133 -14.27 3.88 8.85
C VAL A 133 -13.66 3.85 7.44
N ALA A 134 -12.48 3.26 7.27
CA ALA A 134 -11.85 3.10 5.94
C ALA A 134 -12.71 2.25 5.00
N MET A 135 -13.32 1.16 5.49
CA MET A 135 -14.26 0.35 4.71
C MET A 135 -15.51 1.14 4.29
N LEU A 136 -16.06 1.98 5.15
CA LEU A 136 -17.21 2.84 4.81
C LEU A 136 -16.83 3.85 3.71
N PHE A 137 -15.63 4.41 3.76
CA PHE A 137 -15.09 5.28 2.71
C PHE A 137 -14.91 4.54 1.38
N GLY A 138 -14.33 3.34 1.42
CA GLY A 138 -14.21 2.48 0.25
C GLY A 138 -15.57 2.09 -0.33
N ALA A 139 -16.52 1.71 0.54
CA ALA A 139 -17.88 1.38 0.13
C ALA A 139 -18.60 2.57 -0.53
N PHE A 140 -18.40 3.79 -0.03
CA PHE A 140 -18.95 4.99 -0.67
C PHE A 140 -18.41 5.14 -2.10
N ASN A 141 -17.10 5.04 -2.32
CA ASN A 141 -16.52 5.04 -3.66
C ASN A 141 -17.06 3.89 -4.52
N GLY A 142 -17.13 2.69 -3.94
CA GLY A 142 -17.67 1.51 -4.61
C GLY A 142 -19.09 1.71 -5.11
N VAL A 143 -19.96 2.37 -4.33
CA VAL A 143 -21.33 2.73 -4.75
C VAL A 143 -21.29 3.71 -5.92
N LEU A 144 -20.47 4.76 -5.86
CA LEU A 144 -20.40 5.76 -6.93
C LEU A 144 -19.93 5.12 -8.26
N VAL A 145 -18.94 4.23 -8.20
CA VAL A 145 -18.39 3.60 -9.40
C VAL A 145 -19.26 2.45 -9.91
N ALA A 146 -19.69 1.54 -9.03
CA ALA A 146 -20.37 0.33 -9.43
C ALA A 146 -21.85 0.55 -9.77
N TYR A 147 -22.57 1.34 -8.97
CA TYR A 147 -24.01 1.56 -9.15
C TYR A 147 -24.32 2.81 -9.97
N PHE A 148 -23.66 3.93 -9.67
CA PHE A 148 -23.89 5.17 -10.41
C PHE A 148 -23.08 5.26 -11.71
N LYS A 149 -22.18 4.29 -11.94
CA LYS A 149 -21.33 4.23 -13.15
C LYS A 149 -20.51 5.50 -13.39
N ILE A 150 -20.16 6.20 -12.30
CA ILE A 150 -19.27 7.35 -12.38
C ILE A 150 -17.85 6.83 -12.65
N GLN A 151 -17.14 7.52 -13.52
CA GLN A 151 -15.74 7.17 -13.81
C GLN A 151 -14.91 7.11 -12.53
N PRO A 152 -14.16 6.04 -12.25
CA PRO A 152 -13.44 5.83 -10.97
C PRO A 152 -12.58 7.03 -10.57
N MET A 153 -11.81 7.59 -11.50
CA MET A 153 -10.95 8.74 -11.25
C MET A 153 -11.73 9.97 -10.76
N VAL A 154 -12.92 10.23 -11.30
CA VAL A 154 -13.76 11.38 -10.91
C VAL A 154 -14.39 11.15 -9.53
N ALA A 155 -14.92 9.95 -9.28
CA ALA A 155 -15.53 9.60 -8.00
C ALA A 155 -14.51 9.72 -6.85
N THR A 156 -13.33 9.17 -7.06
CA THR A 156 -12.27 9.13 -6.04
C THR A 156 -11.59 10.49 -5.83
N LEU A 157 -11.57 11.37 -6.84
CA LEU A 157 -11.06 12.74 -6.70
C LEU A 157 -11.93 13.58 -5.75
N ILE A 158 -13.25 13.41 -5.77
CA ILE A 158 -14.17 14.07 -4.83
C ILE A 158 -13.81 13.65 -3.40
N LEU A 159 -13.64 12.37 -3.18
CA LEU A 159 -13.29 11.85 -1.87
C LEU A 159 -11.88 12.23 -1.42
N TYR A 160 -10.94 12.34 -2.36
CA TYR A 160 -9.58 12.81 -2.08
C TYR A 160 -9.59 14.23 -1.48
N THR A 161 -10.35 15.14 -2.06
CA THR A 161 -10.42 16.53 -1.57
C THR A 161 -11.20 16.64 -0.27
N ALA A 162 -12.39 16.03 -0.19
CA ALA A 162 -13.21 16.02 0.99
C ALA A 162 -12.57 15.28 2.17
N GLY A 163 -11.96 14.14 1.91
CA GLY A 163 -11.40 13.27 2.93
C GLY A 163 -10.24 13.90 3.71
N ARG A 164 -9.40 14.70 3.07
CA ARG A 164 -8.35 15.44 3.76
C ARG A 164 -8.92 16.47 4.75
N SER A 165 -9.98 17.16 4.36
CA SER A 165 -10.66 18.12 5.24
C SER A 165 -11.38 17.41 6.39
N ILE A 166 -11.97 16.24 6.13
CA ILE A 166 -12.59 15.40 7.16
C ILE A 166 -11.53 14.90 8.15
N ALA A 167 -10.40 14.43 7.66
CA ALA A 167 -9.29 13.98 8.51
C ALA A 167 -8.80 15.10 9.45
N ALA A 168 -8.65 16.31 8.93
CA ALA A 168 -8.27 17.48 9.73
C ALA A 168 -9.37 17.85 10.75
N TRP A 169 -10.64 17.81 10.34
CA TRP A 169 -11.78 18.11 11.22
C TRP A 169 -11.90 17.12 12.40
N ILE A 170 -11.65 15.82 12.19
CA ILE A 170 -11.70 14.79 13.23
C ILE A 170 -10.82 15.17 14.43
N ASN A 171 -9.66 15.74 14.19
CA ASN A 171 -8.71 16.14 15.22
C ASN A 171 -8.66 17.66 15.47
N ASN A 172 -9.71 18.40 15.11
CA ASN A 172 -9.80 19.86 15.29
C ASN A 172 -8.64 20.64 14.64
N ASN A 173 -8.11 20.16 13.52
CA ASN A 173 -6.91 20.67 12.84
C ASN A 173 -5.61 20.59 13.68
N GLU A 174 -5.59 19.78 14.71
CA GLU A 174 -4.40 19.46 15.50
C GLU A 174 -3.82 18.11 15.11
N LEU A 175 -2.54 17.90 15.41
CA LEU A 175 -1.87 16.61 15.27
C LEU A 175 -1.64 16.05 16.68
N PRO A 176 -2.52 15.17 17.18
CA PRO A 176 -2.31 14.52 18.46
C PRO A 176 -1.03 13.67 18.44
N ILE A 177 -0.31 13.67 19.54
CA ILE A 177 0.93 12.90 19.72
C ILE A 177 0.67 11.82 20.75
N VAL A 178 0.85 10.57 20.33
CA VAL A 178 0.77 9.40 21.21
C VAL A 178 2.16 9.14 21.79
N SER A 179 2.30 9.27 23.11
CA SER A 179 3.57 9.07 23.82
C SER A 179 3.79 7.61 24.27
N ASP A 180 2.85 6.71 24.01
CA ASP A 180 2.94 5.31 24.41
C ASP A 180 3.98 4.56 23.57
N PRO A 181 4.99 3.92 24.21
CA PRO A 181 6.01 3.17 23.49
C PRO A 181 5.44 2.03 22.64
N THR A 182 4.36 1.39 23.10
CA THR A 182 3.72 0.26 22.40
C THR A 182 3.16 0.68 21.05
N PHE A 183 2.59 1.89 20.98
CA PHE A 183 2.11 2.45 19.70
C PHE A 183 3.27 2.73 18.75
N SER A 184 4.39 3.22 19.25
CA SER A 184 5.58 3.52 18.44
C SER A 184 6.18 2.28 17.77
N TYR A 185 5.96 1.08 18.31
CA TYR A 185 6.45 -0.16 17.71
C TYR A 185 5.79 -0.49 16.37
N PHE A 186 4.57 -0.03 16.11
CA PHE A 186 3.88 -0.30 14.84
C PHE A 186 4.49 0.45 13.66
N GLY A 187 4.98 1.66 13.87
CA GLY A 187 5.65 2.46 12.85
C GLY A 187 7.17 2.53 12.98
N GLY A 188 7.75 1.80 13.95
CA GLY A 188 9.18 1.83 14.24
C GLY A 188 9.80 0.45 14.27
N PHE A 189 10.50 0.15 15.37
CA PHE A 189 11.20 -1.12 15.59
C PHE A 189 10.65 -1.83 16.81
N ILE A 190 10.47 -3.14 16.72
CA ILE A 190 10.16 -3.99 17.87
C ILE A 190 11.46 -4.22 18.65
N PRO A 191 11.45 -4.14 20.00
CA PRO A 191 12.63 -4.43 20.80
C PRO A 191 13.26 -5.78 20.45
N GLY A 192 14.57 -5.79 20.18
CA GLY A 192 15.30 -6.99 19.80
C GLY A 192 15.23 -7.39 18.32
N ILE A 193 14.44 -6.70 17.49
CA ILE A 193 14.39 -6.93 16.04
C ILE A 193 14.98 -5.73 15.32
N PRO A 194 16.11 -5.88 14.61
CA PRO A 194 16.79 -4.75 13.99
C PRO A 194 16.17 -4.27 12.67
N ILE A 195 15.00 -4.81 12.26
CA ILE A 195 14.31 -4.52 11.01
C ILE A 195 13.02 -3.73 11.31
N PRO A 196 12.62 -2.74 10.47
CA PRO A 196 11.41 -1.97 10.67
C PRO A 196 10.15 -2.85 10.72
N THR A 197 9.28 -2.58 11.68
CA THR A 197 8.00 -3.30 11.85
C THR A 197 7.09 -3.24 10.61
N PRO A 198 6.97 -2.12 9.89
CA PRO A 198 6.17 -2.04 8.66
C PRO A 198 6.51 -3.10 7.62
N PHE A 199 7.77 -3.55 7.56
CA PHE A 199 8.16 -4.63 6.66
C PHE A 199 7.46 -5.97 6.97
N PHE A 200 7.37 -6.33 8.24
CA PHE A 200 6.66 -7.55 8.65
C PHE A 200 5.15 -7.44 8.41
N ILE A 201 4.58 -6.27 8.67
CA ILE A 201 3.16 -6.00 8.40
C ILE A 201 2.89 -6.13 6.90
N ALA A 202 3.73 -5.54 6.06
CA ALA A 202 3.62 -5.65 4.61
C ALA A 202 3.74 -7.10 4.13
N ALA A 203 4.71 -7.87 4.65
CA ALA A 203 4.88 -9.26 4.31
C ALA A 203 3.64 -10.10 4.66
N VAL A 204 3.04 -9.86 5.84
CA VAL A 204 1.79 -10.52 6.25
C VAL A 204 0.63 -10.11 5.34
N CYS A 205 0.48 -8.83 5.00
CA CYS A 205 -0.55 -8.36 4.08
C CYS A 205 -0.42 -9.00 2.69
N VAL A 206 0.80 -9.04 2.14
CA VAL A 206 1.08 -9.72 0.86
C VAL A 206 0.68 -11.18 0.91
N LEU A 207 1.07 -11.88 1.98
CA LEU A 207 0.75 -13.29 2.16
C LEU A 207 -0.76 -13.52 2.25
N VAL A 208 -1.47 -12.73 3.06
CA VAL A 208 -2.92 -12.84 3.22
C VAL A 208 -3.64 -12.61 1.88
N ILE A 209 -3.30 -11.54 1.16
CA ILE A 209 -3.92 -11.25 -0.14
C ILE A 209 -3.57 -12.33 -1.16
N PHE A 210 -2.33 -12.81 -1.19
CA PHE A 210 -1.93 -13.93 -2.05
C PHE A 210 -2.76 -15.18 -1.77
N LEU A 211 -2.96 -15.53 -0.49
CA LEU A 211 -3.79 -16.69 -0.11
C LEU A 211 -5.26 -16.48 -0.50
N VAL A 212 -5.81 -15.29 -0.26
CA VAL A 212 -7.18 -14.95 -0.66
C VAL A 212 -7.35 -15.09 -2.17
N LEU A 213 -6.48 -14.49 -2.97
CA LEU A 213 -6.57 -14.55 -4.43
C LEU A 213 -6.33 -15.95 -4.99
N LYS A 214 -5.49 -16.76 -4.34
CA LYS A 214 -5.18 -18.13 -4.78
C LYS A 214 -6.26 -19.14 -4.41
N PHE A 215 -6.83 -19.03 -3.20
CA PHE A 215 -7.78 -20.01 -2.67
C PHE A 215 -9.24 -19.59 -2.82
N THR A 216 -9.53 -18.37 -3.26
CA THR A 216 -10.89 -17.91 -3.54
C THR A 216 -11.06 -17.57 -5.02
N THR A 217 -12.30 -17.51 -5.46
CA THR A 217 -12.64 -17.11 -6.84
C THR A 217 -12.56 -15.60 -7.08
N LEU A 218 -12.29 -14.82 -6.03
CA LEU A 218 -12.25 -13.35 -6.12
C LEU A 218 -11.27 -12.86 -7.18
N GLY A 219 -10.04 -13.39 -7.21
CA GLY A 219 -9.03 -13.01 -8.19
C GLY A 219 -9.46 -13.25 -9.63
N LEU A 220 -10.12 -14.39 -9.89
CA LEU A 220 -10.64 -14.72 -11.22
C LEU A 220 -11.80 -13.79 -11.60
N TYR A 221 -12.72 -13.55 -10.69
CA TYR A 221 -13.90 -12.71 -10.95
C TYR A 221 -13.51 -11.26 -11.17
N THR A 222 -12.60 -10.71 -10.39
CA THR A 222 -12.08 -9.33 -10.55
C THR A 222 -11.44 -9.15 -11.92
N GLN A 223 -10.57 -10.08 -12.32
CA GLN A 223 -9.93 -10.04 -13.65
C GLN A 223 -10.95 -10.19 -14.78
N SER A 224 -11.91 -11.10 -14.65
CA SER A 224 -12.93 -11.33 -15.68
C SER A 224 -13.78 -10.08 -15.92
N VAL A 225 -14.22 -9.44 -14.84
CA VAL A 225 -15.03 -8.21 -14.89
C VAL A 225 -14.22 -7.04 -15.44
N GLY A 226 -12.95 -6.88 -15.01
CA GLY A 226 -12.10 -5.81 -15.51
C GLY A 226 -11.73 -5.92 -16.98
N ILE A 227 -11.63 -7.15 -17.52
CA ILE A 227 -11.37 -7.36 -18.95
C ILE A 227 -12.61 -7.06 -19.80
N ASN A 228 -13.78 -7.59 -19.41
CA ASN A 228 -15.03 -7.37 -20.14
C ASN A 228 -16.26 -7.58 -19.26
N GLU A 229 -16.85 -6.48 -18.84
CA GLU A 229 -18.04 -6.46 -17.97
C GLU A 229 -19.22 -7.22 -18.61
N ASN A 230 -19.46 -7.01 -19.91
CA ASN A 230 -20.58 -7.64 -20.61
C ASN A 230 -20.41 -9.17 -20.73
N SER A 231 -19.23 -9.63 -21.13
CA SER A 231 -18.93 -11.06 -21.19
C SER A 231 -19.09 -11.73 -19.83
N SER A 232 -18.64 -11.08 -18.75
CA SER A 232 -18.77 -11.59 -17.38
C SER A 232 -20.23 -11.74 -16.98
N LYS A 233 -21.07 -10.78 -17.34
CA LYS A 233 -22.51 -10.82 -17.12
C LYS A 233 -23.19 -11.99 -17.83
N PHE A 234 -22.82 -12.26 -19.08
CA PHE A 234 -23.35 -13.41 -19.84
C PHE A 234 -22.94 -14.75 -19.23
N ASN A 235 -21.80 -14.81 -18.54
CA ASN A 235 -21.33 -15.98 -17.81
C ASN A 235 -21.91 -16.09 -16.39
N GLY A 236 -22.93 -15.30 -16.05
CA GLY A 236 -23.65 -15.38 -14.78
C GLY A 236 -23.00 -14.64 -13.62
N LEU A 237 -21.92 -13.89 -13.85
CA LEU A 237 -21.34 -13.04 -12.82
C LEU A 237 -22.17 -11.76 -12.66
N ASN A 238 -22.14 -11.18 -11.46
CA ASN A 238 -22.67 -9.84 -11.23
C ASN A 238 -21.53 -8.81 -11.22
N PRO A 239 -21.29 -8.13 -12.34
CA PRO A 239 -20.15 -7.20 -12.43
C PRO A 239 -20.27 -6.04 -11.45
N THR A 240 -21.47 -5.53 -11.23
CA THR A 240 -21.72 -4.42 -10.30
C THR A 240 -21.32 -4.77 -8.88
N PHE A 241 -21.65 -5.98 -8.42
CA PHE A 241 -21.25 -6.43 -7.08
C PHE A 241 -19.74 -6.65 -6.97
N ILE A 242 -19.11 -7.22 -8.02
CA ILE A 242 -17.67 -7.48 -8.01
C ILE A 242 -16.87 -6.17 -8.07
N THR A 243 -17.35 -5.16 -8.81
CA THR A 243 -16.72 -3.83 -8.85
C THR A 243 -16.93 -3.06 -7.54
N PHE A 244 -18.05 -3.30 -6.84
CA PHE A 244 -18.32 -2.68 -5.53
C PHE A 244 -17.44 -3.26 -4.43
N LEU A 245 -17.19 -4.58 -4.44
CA LEU A 245 -16.43 -5.32 -3.43
C LEU A 245 -14.96 -4.93 -3.39
#